data_b7d57cf4c13dbdd3a75c85edec1d9ac1
#
_entry.id   b7d57cf4c13dbdd3a75c85edec1d9ac1
#
_cell.length_a   1.000
_cell.length_b   1.000
_cell.length_c   1.000
_cell.angle_alpha   90.00
_cell.angle_beta   90.00
_cell.angle_gamma   90.00
#
_symmetry.space_group_name_H-M   'P 1'
#
loop_
_entity.id
_entity.type
_entity.pdbx_description
1 polymer ?
#
loop_
_entity_poly.entity_id
_entity_poly.type
_entity_poly.pdbx_seq_one_letter_code
_entity_poly.pdbx_strand_id
1 'polypeptide(L)'
;MLSFFKKSLPDDFFQGACDVHSHILPGVDDGFQSETASIEALRYLEQLGFAKMRLTPHFMKQYDNTKDKIVTLFDAFRKNAGSKCGIQLSIGAEHMLDSDFPEHFKRGFLTIDNGNSKVLCETSYLMAEPNSTVLLYDIMLDGYTPVIAHPERYQYASQRHYEKWKDNGYLFQLNLLSLTGAYGEPALLKSHKMLQLGMYEYLGTDMHRLDNFQRFLSKVKLLTKEIDALHRLYENNAKLF
;
A
#
# COMPACT_ATOMS: atom_id res chain seq x y z
N MET A 1 19.57 14.01 -22.95
CA MET A 1 18.77 13.23 -23.90
C MET A 1 17.82 12.34 -23.12
N LEU A 2 16.54 12.69 -23.02
CA LEU A 2 15.54 11.86 -22.32
C LEU A 2 15.35 10.56 -23.10
N SER A 3 15.66 9.42 -22.46
CA SER A 3 15.46 8.11 -23.07
C SER A 3 13.96 7.84 -23.21
N PHE A 4 13.47 7.73 -24.44
CA PHE A 4 12.09 7.34 -24.75
C PHE A 4 11.86 5.81 -24.62
N PHE A 5 12.90 5.05 -24.30
CA PHE A 5 12.81 3.60 -24.17
C PHE A 5 12.53 3.21 -22.73
N LYS A 6 11.54 2.34 -22.53
CA LYS A 6 11.25 1.72 -21.25
C LYS A 6 12.37 0.74 -20.88
N LYS A 7 12.80 0.76 -19.62
CA LYS A 7 13.83 -0.10 -19.05
C LYS A 7 13.26 -0.93 -17.90
N SER A 8 13.90 -2.06 -17.60
CA SER A 8 13.69 -2.77 -16.33
C SER A 8 14.15 -1.88 -15.16
N LEU A 9 13.67 -2.21 -13.96
CA LEU A 9 14.23 -1.62 -12.74
C LEU A 9 15.72 -1.96 -12.65
N PRO A 10 16.57 -1.04 -12.15
CA PRO A 10 17.95 -1.34 -11.79
C PRO A 10 18.02 -2.46 -10.72
N ASP A 11 19.10 -3.21 -10.67
CA ASP A 11 19.28 -4.32 -9.71
C ASP A 11 19.29 -3.81 -8.25
N ASP A 12 19.73 -2.58 -8.01
CA ASP A 12 19.78 -1.92 -6.70
C ASP A 12 18.55 -1.04 -6.41
N PHE A 13 17.50 -1.11 -7.25
CA PHE A 13 16.34 -0.23 -7.15
C PHE A 13 15.66 -0.24 -5.77
N PHE A 14 15.62 -1.40 -5.12
CA PHE A 14 15.00 -1.56 -3.80
C PHE A 14 15.99 -1.40 -2.63
N GLN A 15 17.23 -1.03 -2.88
CA GLN A 15 18.24 -0.92 -1.81
C GLN A 15 17.84 0.15 -0.79
N GLY A 16 17.56 -0.29 0.45
CA GLY A 16 17.08 0.56 1.54
C GLY A 16 15.59 0.94 1.45
N ALA A 17 14.84 0.36 0.50
CA ALA A 17 13.42 0.68 0.32
C ALA A 17 12.59 0.39 1.58
N CYS A 18 11.58 1.24 1.79
CA CYS A 18 10.56 1.11 2.83
C CYS A 18 9.19 0.86 2.18
N ASP A 19 8.55 -0.26 2.49
CA ASP A 19 7.19 -0.57 2.03
C ASP A 19 6.16 -0.14 3.06
N VAL A 20 5.10 0.52 2.62
CA VAL A 20 4.05 1.07 3.50
C VAL A 20 2.72 0.34 3.39
N HIS A 21 2.64 -0.68 2.51
CA HIS A 21 1.39 -1.41 2.27
C HIS A 21 1.68 -2.86 1.85
N SER A 22 1.35 -3.82 2.73
CA SER A 22 1.51 -5.25 2.45
C SER A 22 0.62 -6.12 3.34
N HIS A 23 0.20 -7.30 2.84
CA HIS A 23 -0.65 -8.27 3.53
C HIS A 23 0.15 -9.52 3.97
N ILE A 24 1.34 -9.27 4.55
CA ILE A 24 2.28 -10.33 4.95
C ILE A 24 1.99 -10.87 6.36
N LEU A 25 1.19 -10.17 7.20
CA LEU A 25 0.80 -10.72 8.51
C LEU A 25 -0.04 -11.99 8.30
N PRO A 26 0.38 -13.18 8.79
CA PRO A 26 -0.24 -14.44 8.41
C PRO A 26 -1.62 -14.67 9.05
N GLY A 27 -2.58 -15.18 8.26
CA GLY A 27 -3.85 -15.73 8.75
C GLY A 27 -4.86 -14.70 9.26
N VAL A 28 -4.76 -13.44 8.82
CA VAL A 28 -5.65 -12.37 9.28
C VAL A 28 -6.57 -11.81 8.18
N ASP A 29 -6.22 -12.00 6.92
CA ASP A 29 -6.97 -11.57 5.75
C ASP A 29 -6.72 -12.50 4.55
N ASP A 30 -6.92 -12.03 3.31
CA ASP A 30 -6.66 -12.78 2.07
C ASP A 30 -5.20 -12.78 1.61
N GLY A 31 -4.30 -12.18 2.39
CA GLY A 31 -2.87 -12.25 2.17
C GLY A 31 -2.27 -13.60 2.52
N PHE A 32 -1.14 -13.59 3.19
CA PHE A 32 -0.42 -14.82 3.56
C PHE A 32 -1.16 -15.61 4.64
N GLN A 33 -1.32 -16.93 4.44
CA GLN A 33 -2.09 -17.79 5.35
C GLN A 33 -1.20 -18.55 6.36
N SER A 34 0.12 -18.56 6.16
CA SER A 34 1.05 -19.26 7.07
C SER A 34 2.28 -18.41 7.36
N GLU A 35 2.78 -18.54 8.58
CA GLU A 35 4.00 -17.87 9.01
C GLU A 35 5.22 -18.24 8.14
N THR A 36 5.32 -19.50 7.71
CA THR A 36 6.39 -19.97 6.84
C THR A 36 6.40 -19.21 5.52
N ALA A 37 5.24 -19.06 4.86
CA ALA A 37 5.12 -18.32 3.61
C ALA A 37 5.40 -16.81 3.80
N SER A 38 4.96 -16.22 4.92
CA SER A 38 5.26 -14.84 5.26
C SER A 38 6.76 -14.61 5.42
N ILE A 39 7.46 -15.49 6.13
CA ILE A 39 8.92 -15.40 6.33
C ILE A 39 9.68 -15.60 5.01
N GLU A 40 9.23 -16.51 4.15
CA GLU A 40 9.78 -16.68 2.80
C GLU A 40 9.67 -15.41 1.98
N ALA A 41 8.50 -14.76 2.01
CA ALA A 41 8.29 -13.48 1.34
C ALA A 41 9.19 -12.37 1.90
N LEU A 42 9.32 -12.26 3.22
CA LEU A 42 10.20 -11.28 3.85
C LEU A 42 11.66 -11.50 3.46
N ARG A 43 12.15 -12.75 3.43
CA ARG A 43 13.51 -13.07 2.99
C ARG A 43 13.75 -12.70 1.52
N TYR A 44 12.77 -12.95 0.67
CA TYR A 44 12.86 -12.54 -0.73
C TYR A 44 12.94 -11.00 -0.87
N LEU A 45 12.12 -10.27 -0.13
CA LEU A 45 12.14 -8.80 -0.13
C LEU A 45 13.46 -8.25 0.45
N GLU A 46 14.01 -8.89 1.50
CA GLU A 46 15.33 -8.57 2.03
C GLU A 46 16.42 -8.74 0.96
N GLN A 47 16.38 -9.85 0.20
CA GLN A 47 17.32 -10.08 -0.91
C GLN A 47 17.19 -9.05 -2.03
N LEU A 48 16.01 -8.49 -2.26
CA LEU A 48 15.82 -7.37 -3.17
C LEU A 48 16.35 -6.04 -2.62
N GLY A 49 16.59 -5.92 -1.31
CA GLY A 49 17.14 -4.74 -0.67
C GLY A 49 16.14 -3.94 0.21
N PHE A 50 14.92 -4.44 0.43
CA PHE A 50 13.99 -3.78 1.36
C PHE A 50 14.54 -3.77 2.78
N ALA A 51 14.50 -2.60 3.43
CA ALA A 51 15.00 -2.41 4.79
C ALA A 51 13.87 -2.37 5.84
N LYS A 52 12.72 -1.85 5.46
CA LYS A 52 11.56 -1.69 6.37
C LYS A 52 10.26 -2.05 5.69
N MET A 53 9.34 -2.62 6.45
CA MET A 53 8.00 -2.94 5.96
C MET A 53 6.95 -2.64 7.00
N ARG A 54 5.85 -2.04 6.53
CA ARG A 54 4.62 -1.90 7.29
C ARG A 54 3.60 -2.92 6.80
N LEU A 55 3.20 -3.82 7.69
CA LEU A 55 2.15 -4.79 7.42
C LEU A 55 0.81 -4.10 7.65
N THR A 56 -0.07 -4.15 6.67
CA THR A 56 -1.34 -3.40 6.67
C THR A 56 -2.51 -4.31 6.37
N PRO A 57 -2.81 -5.30 7.24
CA PRO A 57 -3.93 -6.20 7.00
C PRO A 57 -5.24 -5.43 6.84
N HIS A 58 -6.17 -6.02 6.11
CA HIS A 58 -7.50 -5.46 5.91
C HIS A 58 -8.29 -5.30 7.22
N PHE A 59 -8.88 -4.11 7.39
CA PHE A 59 -9.93 -3.82 8.36
C PHE A 59 -11.24 -3.57 7.59
N MET A 60 -12.04 -4.62 7.43
CA MET A 60 -13.27 -4.61 6.68
C MET A 60 -14.26 -5.62 7.26
N LYS A 61 -15.53 -5.51 6.90
CA LYS A 61 -16.63 -6.36 7.35
C LYS A 61 -16.35 -7.86 7.23
N GLN A 62 -15.61 -8.26 6.20
CA GLN A 62 -15.33 -9.66 5.89
C GLN A 62 -14.37 -10.31 6.91
N TYR A 63 -13.50 -9.52 7.55
CA TYR A 63 -12.50 -9.99 8.50
C TYR A 63 -12.77 -9.42 9.88
N ASP A 64 -12.84 -10.29 10.90
CA ASP A 64 -13.01 -9.89 12.30
C ASP A 64 -11.67 -9.37 12.87
N ASN A 65 -11.13 -8.32 12.25
CA ASN A 65 -9.90 -7.68 12.66
C ASN A 65 -10.20 -6.49 13.55
N THR A 66 -9.60 -6.48 14.74
CA THR A 66 -9.61 -5.34 15.66
C THR A 66 -8.17 -4.91 15.91
N LYS A 67 -7.98 -3.66 16.33
CA LYS A 67 -6.65 -3.10 16.65
C LYS A 67 -5.90 -3.99 17.64
N ASP A 68 -6.52 -4.37 18.77
CA ASP A 68 -5.87 -5.14 19.83
C ASP A 68 -5.50 -6.56 19.34
N LYS A 69 -6.39 -7.21 18.58
CA LYS A 69 -6.14 -8.54 17.98
C LYS A 69 -4.94 -8.47 17.05
N ILE A 70 -4.93 -7.50 16.13
CA ILE A 70 -3.88 -7.36 15.11
C ILE A 70 -2.53 -6.99 15.75
N VAL A 71 -2.50 -6.07 16.71
CA VAL A 71 -1.27 -5.73 17.44
C VAL A 71 -0.70 -6.94 18.17
N THR A 72 -1.55 -7.73 18.85
CA THR A 72 -1.13 -8.95 19.55
C THR A 72 -0.52 -9.98 18.59
N LEU A 73 -1.19 -10.24 17.45
CA LEU A 73 -0.71 -11.18 16.44
C LEU A 73 0.58 -10.68 15.77
N PHE A 74 0.66 -9.40 15.50
CA PHE A 74 1.87 -8.78 14.95
C PHE A 74 3.06 -8.88 15.88
N ASP A 75 2.89 -8.62 17.19
CA ASP A 75 3.99 -8.71 18.15
C ASP A 75 4.54 -10.13 18.28
N ALA A 76 3.64 -11.15 18.24
CA ALA A 76 4.04 -12.55 18.20
C ALA A 76 4.79 -12.89 16.91
N PHE A 77 4.26 -12.49 15.75
CA PHE A 77 4.89 -12.72 14.44
C PHE A 77 6.23 -12.00 14.32
N ARG A 78 6.31 -10.72 14.68
CA ARG A 78 7.54 -9.90 14.61
C ARG A 78 8.67 -10.51 15.43
N LYS A 79 8.38 -11.04 16.62
CA LYS A 79 9.36 -11.68 17.49
C LYS A 79 10.00 -12.90 16.81
N ASN A 80 9.20 -13.69 16.11
CA ASN A 80 9.68 -14.87 15.40
C ASN A 80 10.37 -14.50 14.06
N ALA A 81 9.79 -13.61 13.28
CA ALA A 81 10.33 -13.13 12.02
C ALA A 81 11.70 -12.43 12.20
N GLY A 82 11.87 -11.63 13.26
CA GLY A 82 13.10 -10.89 13.53
C GLY A 82 14.34 -11.75 13.77
N SER A 83 14.16 -13.05 14.11
CA SER A 83 15.25 -14.01 14.16
C SER A 83 15.60 -14.64 12.79
N LYS A 84 14.82 -14.37 11.76
CA LYS A 84 14.87 -15.06 10.45
C LYS A 84 15.10 -14.13 9.26
N CYS A 85 14.87 -12.83 9.42
CA CYS A 85 15.15 -11.80 8.42
C CYS A 85 15.53 -10.48 9.10
N GLY A 86 16.30 -9.63 8.40
CA GLY A 86 16.77 -8.34 8.90
C GLY A 86 15.83 -7.15 8.62
N ILE A 87 14.67 -7.38 7.96
CA ILE A 87 13.72 -6.30 7.67
C ILE A 87 13.08 -5.80 8.96
N GLN A 88 13.12 -4.49 9.18
CA GLN A 88 12.40 -3.86 10.28
C GLN A 88 10.89 -3.85 10.01
N LEU A 89 10.12 -4.58 10.83
CA LEU A 89 8.67 -4.68 10.69
C LEU A 89 7.95 -3.67 11.58
N SER A 90 6.88 -3.10 11.06
CA SER A 90 5.90 -2.28 11.78
C SER A 90 4.47 -2.67 11.36
N ILE A 91 3.48 -2.24 12.12
CA ILE A 91 2.08 -2.53 11.87
C ILE A 91 1.31 -1.26 11.50
N GLY A 92 0.38 -1.39 10.59
CA GLY A 92 -0.66 -0.46 10.20
C GLY A 92 -1.91 -1.24 9.86
N ALA A 93 -2.83 -0.64 9.15
CA ALA A 93 -3.98 -1.33 8.56
C ALA A 93 -4.41 -0.65 7.27
N GLU A 94 -5.00 -1.43 6.35
CA GLU A 94 -5.78 -0.93 5.24
C GLU A 94 -7.25 -0.97 5.64
N HIS A 95 -7.85 0.22 5.79
CA HIS A 95 -9.22 0.39 6.25
C HIS A 95 -10.17 0.49 5.06
N MET A 96 -11.07 -0.49 4.91
CA MET A 96 -12.15 -0.43 3.93
C MET A 96 -13.21 0.57 4.39
N LEU A 97 -13.56 1.52 3.52
CA LEU A 97 -14.63 2.49 3.74
C LEU A 97 -15.98 1.85 3.42
N ASP A 98 -16.35 0.81 4.16
CA ASP A 98 -17.59 0.05 4.03
C ASP A 98 -18.63 0.43 5.10
N SER A 99 -19.72 -0.35 5.21
CA SER A 99 -20.78 -0.13 6.20
C SER A 99 -20.33 -0.30 7.65
N ASP A 100 -19.25 -1.04 7.91
CA ASP A 100 -18.75 -1.32 9.25
C ASP A 100 -17.64 -0.33 9.67
N PHE A 101 -17.16 0.49 8.73
CA PHE A 101 -16.12 1.49 8.99
C PHE A 101 -16.45 2.40 10.19
N PRO A 102 -17.68 2.93 10.39
CA PRO A 102 -18.00 3.77 11.54
C PRO A 102 -17.75 3.10 12.90
N GLU A 103 -17.90 1.78 12.97
CA GLU A 103 -17.60 1.02 14.21
C GLU A 103 -16.09 0.81 14.38
N HIS A 104 -15.37 0.56 13.29
CA HIS A 104 -13.90 0.49 13.32
C HIS A 104 -13.31 1.86 13.69
N PHE A 105 -13.87 2.94 13.15
CA PHE A 105 -13.48 4.31 13.47
C PHE A 105 -13.53 4.62 14.97
N LYS A 106 -14.62 4.25 15.64
CA LYS A 106 -14.79 4.45 17.10
C LYS A 106 -13.76 3.68 17.93
N ARG A 107 -13.23 2.56 17.42
CA ARG A 107 -12.22 1.72 18.09
C ARG A 107 -10.79 2.20 17.84
N GLY A 108 -10.60 3.26 17.05
CA GLY A 108 -9.31 3.84 16.69
C GLY A 108 -8.60 3.11 15.56
N PHE A 109 -7.75 3.86 14.86
CA PHE A 109 -7.02 3.38 13.69
C PHE A 109 -5.69 2.72 14.05
N LEU A 110 -5.23 1.85 13.11
CA LEU A 110 -3.83 1.55 12.92
C LEU A 110 -3.35 2.37 11.72
N THR A 111 -2.53 3.38 11.98
CA THR A 111 -2.01 4.31 10.97
C THR A 111 -0.79 3.74 10.24
N ILE A 112 -0.46 4.32 9.08
CA ILE A 112 0.72 3.90 8.32
C ILE A 112 1.96 4.75 8.60
N ASP A 113 1.92 5.61 9.61
CA ASP A 113 3.05 6.44 10.03
C ASP A 113 3.27 6.37 11.54
N ASN A 114 4.52 6.61 11.96
CA ASN A 114 4.86 6.66 13.39
C ASN A 114 4.32 7.93 14.09
N GLY A 115 3.91 8.94 13.31
CA GLY A 115 3.23 10.14 13.80
C GLY A 115 1.76 9.93 14.14
N ASN A 116 1.22 8.73 13.90
CA ASN A 116 -0.19 8.36 14.12
C ASN A 116 -1.17 9.33 13.48
N SER A 117 -0.90 9.75 12.25
CA SER A 117 -1.68 10.77 11.56
C SER A 117 -2.23 10.33 10.20
N LYS A 118 -1.70 9.27 9.59
CA LYS A 118 -2.07 8.85 8.24
C LYS A 118 -2.81 7.52 8.23
N VAL A 119 -4.04 7.54 7.72
CA VAL A 119 -4.93 6.38 7.65
C VAL A 119 -5.00 5.90 6.22
N LEU A 120 -4.55 4.66 5.95
CA LEU A 120 -4.66 4.04 4.64
C LEU A 120 -6.10 3.56 4.45
N CYS A 121 -6.75 4.08 3.41
CA CYS A 121 -8.16 3.87 3.13
C CYS A 121 -8.35 3.22 1.76
N GLU A 122 -9.17 2.18 1.70
CA GLU A 122 -9.60 1.51 0.49
C GLU A 122 -11.10 1.70 0.26
N THR A 123 -11.55 1.71 -1.00
CA THR A 123 -12.96 1.63 -1.38
C THR A 123 -13.18 0.49 -2.37
N SER A 124 -14.44 0.14 -2.65
CA SER A 124 -14.76 -0.84 -3.68
C SER A 124 -14.11 -0.49 -5.03
N TYR A 125 -13.59 -1.48 -5.75
CA TYR A 125 -12.97 -1.29 -7.06
C TYR A 125 -13.98 -0.96 -8.16
N LEU A 126 -15.22 -1.44 -8.04
CA LEU A 126 -16.23 -1.39 -9.10
C LEU A 126 -17.07 -0.12 -9.06
N MET A 127 -17.44 0.33 -7.86
CA MET A 127 -18.28 1.50 -7.66
C MET A 127 -17.88 2.25 -6.40
N ALA A 128 -18.10 3.55 -6.39
CA ALA A 128 -17.90 4.34 -5.18
C ALA A 128 -18.90 3.90 -4.09
N GLU A 129 -18.41 3.64 -2.90
CA GLU A 129 -19.29 3.45 -1.73
C GLU A 129 -20.06 4.73 -1.46
N PRO A 130 -21.40 4.66 -1.26
CA PRO A 130 -22.26 5.85 -1.18
C PRO A 130 -21.80 6.89 -0.15
N ASN A 131 -21.27 6.43 0.98
CA ASN A 131 -20.83 7.27 2.09
C ASN A 131 -19.31 7.53 2.13
N SER A 132 -18.52 7.02 1.17
CA SER A 132 -17.05 7.12 1.23
C SER A 132 -16.54 8.56 1.37
N THR A 133 -17.19 9.52 0.71
CA THR A 133 -16.82 10.93 0.82
C THR A 133 -17.06 11.48 2.22
N VAL A 134 -18.15 11.06 2.89
CA VAL A 134 -18.46 11.47 4.27
C VAL A 134 -17.44 10.85 5.21
N LEU A 135 -17.16 9.56 5.07
CA LEU A 135 -16.21 8.84 5.90
C LEU A 135 -14.80 9.41 5.79
N LEU A 136 -14.34 9.77 4.59
CA LEU A 136 -13.06 10.44 4.39
C LEU A 136 -13.02 11.82 5.06
N TYR A 137 -14.12 12.53 5.04
CA TYR A 137 -14.23 13.83 5.72
C TYR A 137 -14.21 13.67 7.25
N ASP A 138 -14.90 12.67 7.79
CA ASP A 138 -14.89 12.37 9.23
C ASP A 138 -13.50 12.01 9.72
N ILE A 139 -12.72 11.25 8.95
CA ILE A 139 -11.30 10.96 9.24
C ILE A 139 -10.51 12.28 9.40
N MET A 140 -10.73 13.25 8.51
CA MET A 140 -10.04 14.55 8.57
C MET A 140 -10.49 15.40 9.76
N LEU A 141 -11.78 15.38 10.09
CA LEU A 141 -12.31 16.10 11.27
C LEU A 141 -11.68 15.61 12.58
N ASP A 142 -11.34 14.32 12.65
CA ASP A 142 -10.64 13.71 13.79
C ASP A 142 -9.12 13.96 13.78
N GLY A 143 -8.63 14.79 12.83
CA GLY A 143 -7.23 15.19 12.76
C GLY A 143 -6.31 14.23 12.01
N TYR A 144 -6.85 13.22 11.33
CA TYR A 144 -6.08 12.31 10.48
C TYR A 144 -6.04 12.76 9.03
N THR A 145 -5.06 12.29 8.29
CA THR A 145 -4.95 12.49 6.84
C THR A 145 -5.25 11.18 6.12
N PRO A 146 -6.33 11.10 5.31
CA PRO A 146 -6.60 9.94 4.48
C PRO A 146 -5.52 9.73 3.43
N VAL A 147 -5.04 8.51 3.31
CA VAL A 147 -4.20 8.03 2.21
C VAL A 147 -5.00 7.03 1.41
N ILE A 148 -5.40 7.38 0.21
CA ILE A 148 -6.17 6.49 -0.66
C ILE A 148 -5.24 5.42 -1.21
N ALA A 149 -5.51 4.16 -0.87
CA ALA A 149 -4.78 3.00 -1.36
C ALA A 149 -5.06 2.83 -2.86
N HIS A 150 -4.01 2.61 -3.64
CA HIS A 150 -4.04 2.24 -5.07
C HIS A 150 -5.23 2.81 -5.88
N PRO A 151 -5.43 4.15 -5.89
CA PRO A 151 -6.58 4.79 -6.55
C PRO A 151 -6.68 4.47 -8.04
N GLU A 152 -5.60 4.08 -8.70
CA GLU A 152 -5.57 3.64 -10.09
C GLU A 152 -6.38 2.37 -10.37
N ARG A 153 -6.68 1.56 -9.33
CA ARG A 153 -7.46 0.33 -9.45
C ARG A 153 -8.97 0.59 -9.47
N TYR A 154 -9.43 1.75 -9.02
CA TYR A 154 -10.87 2.06 -8.97
C TYR A 154 -11.42 2.34 -10.36
N GLN A 155 -12.29 1.44 -10.85
CA GLN A 155 -12.83 1.51 -12.22
C GLN A 155 -13.70 2.75 -12.43
N TYR A 156 -14.48 3.13 -11.43
CA TYR A 156 -15.36 4.30 -11.46
C TYR A 156 -14.62 5.63 -11.40
N ALA A 157 -13.38 5.66 -10.89
CA ALA A 157 -12.66 6.91 -10.68
C ALA A 157 -12.10 7.46 -12.00
N SER A 158 -12.46 8.69 -12.30
CA SER A 158 -11.95 9.48 -13.42
C SER A 158 -10.90 10.50 -12.94
N GLN A 159 -10.24 11.16 -13.88
CA GLN A 159 -9.30 12.25 -13.60
C GLN A 159 -9.89 13.29 -12.64
N ARG A 160 -11.17 13.68 -12.87
CA ARG A 160 -11.88 14.66 -12.02
C ARG A 160 -12.05 14.17 -10.58
N HIS A 161 -12.24 12.86 -10.35
CA HIS A 161 -12.31 12.31 -8.99
C HIS A 161 -10.96 12.46 -8.28
N TYR A 162 -9.85 12.14 -8.97
CA TYR A 162 -8.51 12.26 -8.39
C TYR A 162 -8.17 13.72 -8.06
N GLU A 163 -8.47 14.66 -8.95
CA GLU A 163 -8.26 16.09 -8.72
C GLU A 163 -9.06 16.56 -7.49
N LYS A 164 -10.35 16.20 -7.40
CA LYS A 164 -11.19 16.53 -6.24
C LYS A 164 -10.63 15.95 -4.94
N TRP A 165 -10.13 14.70 -4.97
CA TRP A 165 -9.53 14.09 -3.78
C TRP A 165 -8.24 14.81 -3.37
N LYS A 166 -7.41 15.22 -4.33
CA LYS A 166 -6.20 16.02 -4.06
C LYS A 166 -6.55 17.41 -3.51
N ASP A 167 -7.56 18.08 -4.07
CA ASP A 167 -8.06 19.36 -3.60
C ASP A 167 -8.59 19.29 -2.16
N ASN A 168 -9.15 18.14 -1.77
CA ASN A 168 -9.56 17.88 -0.39
C ASN A 168 -8.40 17.55 0.55
N GLY A 169 -7.15 17.47 0.05
CA GLY A 169 -5.97 17.17 0.87
C GLY A 169 -5.70 15.68 1.07
N TYR A 170 -6.39 14.77 0.35
CA TYR A 170 -6.11 13.34 0.45
C TYR A 170 -4.80 13.00 -0.27
N LEU A 171 -4.05 12.06 0.31
CA LEU A 171 -2.81 11.55 -0.26
C LEU A 171 -3.07 10.24 -1.00
N PHE A 172 -2.19 9.88 -1.93
CA PHE A 172 -2.34 8.67 -2.74
C PHE A 172 -1.17 7.73 -2.58
N GLN A 173 -1.45 6.44 -2.44
CA GLN A 173 -0.46 5.38 -2.48
C GLN A 173 -0.59 4.59 -3.79
N LEU A 174 0.47 4.54 -4.59
CA LEU A 174 0.59 3.73 -5.79
C LEU A 174 0.84 2.26 -5.43
N ASN A 175 0.12 1.32 -6.05
CA ASN A 175 0.52 -0.08 -6.02
C ASN A 175 1.58 -0.35 -7.10
N LEU A 176 2.75 -0.88 -6.69
CA LEU A 176 3.88 -1.13 -7.60
C LEU A 176 3.48 -2.01 -8.79
N LEU A 177 2.70 -3.07 -8.55
CA LEU A 177 2.32 -4.01 -9.60
C LEU A 177 1.26 -3.45 -10.57
N SER A 178 0.60 -2.35 -10.27
CA SER A 178 -0.27 -1.65 -11.22
C SER A 178 0.49 -1.21 -12.47
N LEU A 179 1.79 -0.91 -12.33
CA LEU A 179 2.67 -0.54 -13.44
C LEU A 179 3.06 -1.72 -14.37
N THR A 180 2.59 -2.93 -14.08
CA THR A 180 2.92 -4.15 -14.83
C THR A 180 1.73 -4.74 -15.60
N GLY A 181 0.53 -4.21 -15.38
CA GLY A 181 -0.72 -4.78 -15.87
C GLY A 181 -1.26 -5.94 -15.03
N ALA A 182 -0.73 -6.17 -13.82
CA ALA A 182 -1.23 -7.21 -12.89
C ALA A 182 -2.73 -7.07 -12.59
N TYR A 183 -3.23 -5.83 -12.60
CA TYR A 183 -4.63 -5.48 -12.31
C TYR A 183 -5.42 -5.04 -13.57
N GLY A 184 -4.93 -5.43 -14.75
CA GLY A 184 -5.55 -5.13 -16.04
C GLY A 184 -5.09 -3.80 -16.66
N GLU A 185 -5.46 -3.64 -17.94
CA GLU A 185 -5.03 -2.49 -18.75
C GLU A 185 -5.53 -1.13 -18.18
N PRO A 186 -6.78 -0.99 -17.69
CA PRO A 186 -7.22 0.29 -17.14
C PRO A 186 -6.37 0.77 -15.95
N ALA A 187 -6.01 -0.12 -15.02
CA ALA A 187 -5.16 0.20 -13.88
C ALA A 187 -3.72 0.56 -14.35
N LEU A 188 -3.19 -0.17 -15.32
CA LEU A 188 -1.88 0.11 -15.92
C LEU A 188 -1.83 1.51 -16.53
N LEU A 189 -2.82 1.89 -17.34
CA LEU A 189 -2.86 3.21 -17.98
C LEU A 189 -3.02 4.34 -16.97
N LYS A 190 -3.90 4.14 -15.97
CA LYS A 190 -4.11 5.12 -14.89
C LYS A 190 -2.84 5.29 -14.05
N SER A 191 -2.19 4.19 -13.64
CA SER A 191 -0.98 4.24 -12.80
C SER A 191 0.15 5.03 -13.46
N HIS A 192 0.44 4.76 -14.74
CA HIS A 192 1.43 5.53 -15.50
C HIS A 192 1.06 7.01 -15.62
N LYS A 193 -0.20 7.31 -15.96
CA LYS A 193 -0.67 8.69 -16.10
C LYS A 193 -0.56 9.47 -14.79
N MET A 194 -1.06 8.90 -13.70
CA MET A 194 -1.04 9.55 -12.39
C MET A 194 0.40 9.70 -11.86
N LEU A 195 1.28 8.71 -12.10
CA LEU A 195 2.70 8.80 -11.76
C LEU A 195 3.39 9.95 -12.51
N GLN A 196 3.12 10.10 -13.82
CA GLN A 196 3.67 11.17 -14.64
C GLN A 196 3.14 12.55 -14.24
N LEU A 197 1.92 12.63 -13.71
CA LEU A 197 1.34 13.86 -13.17
C LEU A 197 1.79 14.17 -11.73
N GLY A 198 2.59 13.29 -11.10
CA GLY A 198 3.07 13.48 -9.73
C GLY A 198 1.97 13.43 -8.68
N MET A 199 0.92 12.61 -8.90
CA MET A 199 -0.25 12.57 -8.01
C MET A 199 -0.04 11.69 -6.77
N TYR A 200 0.97 10.80 -6.78
CA TYR A 200 1.23 9.89 -5.66
C TYR A 200 2.22 10.47 -4.66
N GLU A 201 2.00 10.20 -3.40
CA GLU A 201 2.93 10.48 -2.29
C GLU A 201 3.69 9.23 -1.84
N TYR A 202 3.06 8.06 -1.91
CA TYR A 202 3.60 6.80 -1.37
C TYR A 202 3.56 5.69 -2.41
N LEU A 203 4.38 4.65 -2.18
CA LEU A 203 4.46 3.44 -2.97
C LEU A 203 4.35 2.22 -2.06
N GLY A 204 3.48 1.28 -2.38
CA GLY A 204 3.32 0.02 -1.66
C GLY A 204 3.42 -1.18 -2.59
N THR A 205 3.80 -2.33 -2.05
CA THR A 205 3.78 -3.59 -2.81
C THR A 205 2.39 -4.19 -2.87
N ASP A 206 1.59 -3.96 -1.83
CA ASP A 206 0.27 -4.60 -1.65
C ASP A 206 0.37 -6.12 -1.85
N MET A 207 1.46 -6.69 -1.27
CA MET A 207 1.81 -8.08 -1.52
C MET A 207 0.90 -9.02 -0.73
N HIS A 208 0.11 -9.80 -1.45
CA HIS A 208 -0.72 -10.89 -0.91
C HIS A 208 -0.11 -12.28 -1.15
N ARG A 209 0.72 -12.43 -2.20
CA ARG A 209 1.33 -13.69 -2.60
C ARG A 209 2.70 -13.49 -3.24
N LEU A 210 3.67 -14.28 -2.82
CA LEU A 210 5.05 -14.17 -3.30
C LEU A 210 5.19 -14.53 -4.78
N ASP A 211 4.58 -15.64 -5.22
CA ASP A 211 4.63 -16.12 -6.61
C ASP A 211 4.07 -15.08 -7.59
N ASN A 212 2.96 -14.45 -7.21
CA ASN A 212 2.35 -13.39 -8.00
C ASN A 212 3.24 -12.16 -8.09
N PHE A 213 3.80 -11.74 -6.95
CA PHE A 213 4.70 -10.59 -6.89
C PHE A 213 5.95 -10.81 -7.77
N GLN A 214 6.63 -11.94 -7.64
CA GLN A 214 7.80 -12.31 -8.46
C GLN A 214 7.47 -12.31 -9.96
N ARG A 215 6.35 -12.94 -10.33
CA ARG A 215 5.89 -13.04 -11.72
C ARG A 215 5.66 -11.68 -12.37
N PHE A 216 5.08 -10.72 -11.64
CA PHE A 216 4.74 -9.42 -12.19
C PHE A 216 5.88 -8.42 -12.05
N LEU A 217 6.68 -8.48 -10.98
CA LEU A 217 7.84 -7.62 -10.80
C LEU A 217 8.82 -7.72 -11.98
N SER A 218 9.04 -8.93 -12.50
CA SER A 218 9.90 -9.15 -13.68
C SER A 218 9.42 -8.46 -14.95
N LYS A 219 8.14 -8.06 -15.01
CA LYS A 219 7.52 -7.39 -16.16
C LYS A 219 7.58 -5.86 -16.09
N VAL A 220 8.06 -5.29 -14.99
CA VAL A 220 8.15 -3.84 -14.83
C VAL A 220 9.05 -3.25 -15.92
N LYS A 221 8.49 -2.35 -16.71
CA LYS A 221 9.20 -1.61 -17.77
C LYS A 221 8.79 -0.14 -17.72
N LEU A 222 9.73 0.71 -17.36
CA LEU A 222 9.49 2.12 -17.04
C LEU A 222 10.40 3.04 -17.84
N LEU A 223 9.93 4.27 -18.05
CA LEU A 223 10.77 5.37 -18.49
C LEU A 223 11.71 5.79 -17.34
N THR A 224 12.88 6.33 -17.67
CA THR A 224 13.80 6.83 -16.63
C THR A 224 13.12 7.81 -15.65
N LYS A 225 12.33 8.76 -16.16
CA LYS A 225 11.57 9.70 -15.32
C LYS A 225 10.57 9.04 -14.36
N GLU A 226 10.03 7.87 -14.74
CA GLU A 226 9.11 7.10 -13.88
C GLU A 226 9.89 6.37 -12.79
N ILE A 227 11.07 5.83 -13.10
CA ILE A 227 11.99 5.24 -12.12
C ILE A 227 12.39 6.31 -11.10
N ASP A 228 12.79 7.51 -11.55
CA ASP A 228 13.12 8.64 -10.67
C ASP A 228 11.92 9.06 -9.79
N ALA A 229 10.71 8.99 -10.33
CA ALA A 229 9.50 9.26 -9.55
C ALA A 229 9.27 8.20 -8.46
N LEU A 230 9.47 6.91 -8.77
CA LEU A 230 9.35 5.84 -7.78
C LEU A 230 10.39 5.96 -6.66
N HIS A 231 11.64 6.35 -6.97
CA HIS A 231 12.65 6.62 -5.93
C HIS A 231 12.17 7.71 -4.96
N ARG A 232 11.61 8.82 -5.46
CA ARG A 232 11.04 9.87 -4.60
C ARG A 232 9.89 9.35 -3.72
N LEU A 233 9.06 8.42 -4.23
CA LEU A 233 8.00 7.81 -3.41
C LEU A 233 8.60 6.96 -2.28
N TYR A 234 9.66 6.19 -2.54
CA TYR A 234 10.37 5.45 -1.47
C TYR A 234 11.04 6.38 -0.45
N GLU A 235 11.60 7.52 -0.87
CA GLU A 235 12.10 8.55 0.04
C GLU A 235 10.98 9.09 0.95
N ASN A 236 9.78 9.28 0.40
CA ASN A 236 8.62 9.68 1.18
C ASN A 236 8.14 8.56 2.13
N ASN A 237 8.15 7.30 1.67
CA ASN A 237 7.85 6.15 2.51
C ASN A 237 8.76 6.12 3.74
N ALA A 238 10.07 6.37 3.57
CA ALA A 238 11.03 6.33 4.67
C ALA A 238 10.70 7.33 5.78
N LYS A 239 10.01 8.43 5.48
CA LYS A 239 9.59 9.45 6.46
C LYS A 239 8.42 8.98 7.35
N LEU A 240 7.75 7.86 7.00
CA LEU A 240 6.65 7.30 7.77
C LEU A 240 7.13 6.35 8.89
N PHE A 241 8.41 5.93 8.85
CA PHE A 241 9.06 5.03 9.79
C PHE A 241 9.96 5.81 10.75
#